data_19d5e021934bce14e120ea8faeec5248
#
_entry.id   19d5e021934bce14e120ea8faeec5248
#
_cell.length_a   1.000
_cell.length_b   1.000
_cell.length_c   1.000
_cell.angle_alpha   90.00
_cell.angle_beta   90.00
_cell.angle_gamma   90.00
#
_symmetry.space_group_name_H-M   'P 1'
#
loop_
_entity.id
_entity.type
_entity.pdbx_description
1 polymer ?
#
loop_
_entity_poly.entity_id
_entity_poly.type
_entity_poly.pdbx_seq_one_letter_code
_entity_poly.pdbx_strand_id
1 'polypeptide(L)'
;DVTLESMAAQFHLSEPYISKYIKDKSGKTFGEHVAHIRMKRAKTLLKNGNMTVENIADVVGYPSVEHFNRTFKKCFDMTPLQYRNESREKK
;
A
#
# COMPACT_ATOMS: atom_id res chain seq x y z
N ASP A 1 -3.92 -11.14 -6.45
CA ASP A 1 -3.35 -9.80 -6.54
C ASP A 1 -3.14 -9.36 -7.99
N VAL A 2 -3.43 -8.10 -8.26
CA VAL A 2 -3.16 -7.53 -9.57
C VAL A 2 -1.69 -7.15 -9.64
N THR A 3 -0.98 -7.68 -10.64
CA THR A 3 0.42 -7.33 -10.86
C THR A 3 0.56 -6.73 -12.26
N LEU A 4 1.66 -6.04 -12.48
CA LEU A 4 1.95 -5.49 -13.81
C LEU A 4 2.03 -6.60 -14.85
N GLU A 5 2.63 -7.73 -14.47
CA GLU A 5 2.72 -8.91 -15.34
C GLU A 5 1.33 -9.45 -15.68
N SER A 6 0.44 -9.59 -14.72
CA SER A 6 -0.90 -10.12 -14.97
C SER A 6 -1.73 -9.16 -15.82
N MET A 7 -1.58 -7.86 -15.65
CA MET A 7 -2.27 -6.88 -16.48
C MET A 7 -1.76 -6.95 -17.92
N ALA A 8 -0.45 -7.05 -18.09
CA ALA A 8 0.14 -7.15 -19.43
C ALA A 8 -0.38 -8.39 -20.16
N ALA A 9 -0.43 -9.53 -19.46
CA ALA A 9 -0.94 -10.77 -20.04
C ALA A 9 -2.41 -10.65 -20.43
N GLN A 10 -3.22 -10.06 -19.55
CA GLN A 10 -4.66 -9.94 -19.78
C GLN A 10 -5.00 -9.08 -21.00
N PHE A 11 -4.25 -8.00 -21.22
CA PHE A 11 -4.50 -7.08 -22.32
C PHE A 11 -3.60 -7.32 -23.52
N HIS A 12 -2.77 -8.36 -23.49
CA HIS A 12 -1.83 -8.69 -24.57
C HIS A 12 -0.89 -7.55 -24.89
N LEU A 13 -0.42 -6.85 -23.86
CA LEU A 13 0.50 -5.72 -23.98
C LEU A 13 1.77 -6.00 -23.20
N SER A 14 2.84 -5.28 -23.51
CA SER A 14 4.09 -5.43 -22.78
C SER A 14 4.01 -4.70 -21.43
N GLU A 15 4.76 -5.20 -20.45
CA GLU A 15 4.83 -4.53 -19.15
C GLU A 15 5.34 -3.09 -19.25
N PRO A 16 6.41 -2.80 -20.01
CA PRO A 16 6.85 -1.41 -20.17
C PRO A 16 5.78 -0.50 -20.74
N TYR A 17 5.00 -0.99 -21.71
CA TYR A 17 3.92 -0.20 -22.29
C TYR A 17 2.85 0.13 -21.25
N ILE A 18 2.40 -0.86 -20.50
CA ILE A 18 1.37 -0.65 -19.48
C ILE A 18 1.88 0.25 -18.37
N SER A 19 3.13 0.05 -17.94
CA SER A 19 3.75 0.88 -16.90
C SER A 19 3.76 2.36 -17.32
N LYS A 20 4.19 2.62 -18.56
CA LYS A 20 4.20 3.99 -19.08
C LYS A 20 2.79 4.56 -19.21
N TYR A 21 1.85 3.75 -19.69
CA TYR A 21 0.47 4.18 -19.85
C TYR A 21 -0.12 4.60 -18.51
N ILE A 22 0.06 3.79 -17.47
CA ILE A 22 -0.44 4.10 -16.15
C ILE A 22 0.18 5.40 -15.63
N LYS A 23 1.50 5.55 -15.76
CA LYS A 23 2.20 6.75 -15.31
C LYS A 23 1.72 8.00 -16.05
N ASP A 24 1.58 7.91 -17.37
CA ASP A 24 1.17 9.04 -18.19
C ASP A 24 -0.27 9.48 -17.90
N LYS A 25 -1.17 8.53 -17.64
CA LYS A 25 -2.58 8.83 -17.44
C LYS A 25 -2.91 9.24 -16.01
N SER A 26 -2.22 8.69 -15.02
CA SER A 26 -2.55 8.93 -13.61
C SER A 26 -1.52 9.80 -12.88
N GLY A 27 -0.33 9.98 -13.47
CA GLY A 27 0.75 10.69 -12.82
C GLY A 27 1.52 9.87 -11.80
N LYS A 28 1.12 8.62 -11.59
CA LYS A 28 1.75 7.72 -10.61
C LYS A 28 2.12 6.41 -11.25
N THR A 29 3.22 5.80 -10.78
CA THR A 29 3.64 4.48 -11.27
C THR A 29 2.68 3.41 -10.76
N PHE A 30 2.73 2.25 -11.39
CA PHE A 30 1.95 1.10 -10.94
C PHE A 30 2.29 0.74 -9.49
N GLY A 31 3.58 0.75 -9.15
CA GLY A 31 4.03 0.47 -7.78
C GLY A 31 3.45 1.45 -6.76
N GLU A 32 3.37 2.74 -7.13
CA GLU A 32 2.78 3.74 -6.27
C GLU A 32 1.28 3.50 -6.05
N HIS A 33 0.57 3.06 -7.09
CA HIS A 33 -0.84 2.70 -6.96
C HIS A 33 -1.04 1.51 -6.03
N VAL A 34 -0.21 0.48 -6.18
CA VAL A 34 -0.28 -0.70 -5.32
C VAL A 34 0.00 -0.32 -3.87
N ALA A 35 1.04 0.49 -3.64
CA ALA A 35 1.38 0.95 -2.30
C ALA A 35 0.23 1.73 -1.68
N HIS A 36 -0.42 2.59 -2.46
CA HIS A 36 -1.54 3.39 -1.97
C HIS A 36 -2.70 2.49 -1.51
N ILE A 37 -3.03 1.48 -2.31
CA ILE A 37 -4.10 0.53 -1.96
C ILE A 37 -3.74 -0.23 -0.69
N ARG A 38 -2.51 -0.72 -0.60
CA ARG A 38 -2.03 -1.44 0.58
C ARG A 38 -2.06 -0.56 1.84
N MET A 39 -1.67 0.69 1.70
CA MET A 39 -1.64 1.62 2.82
C MET A 39 -3.05 1.99 3.29
N LYS A 40 -4.00 2.15 2.37
CA LYS A 40 -5.39 2.38 2.74
C LYS A 40 -5.94 1.21 3.55
N ARG A 41 -5.66 0.00 3.11
CA ARG A 41 -6.08 -1.20 3.83
C ARG A 41 -5.44 -1.28 5.21
N ALA A 42 -4.15 -0.93 5.30
CA ALA A 42 -3.44 -0.91 6.56
C ALA A 42 -4.07 0.06 7.55
N LYS A 43 -4.46 1.25 7.10
CA LYS A 43 -5.14 2.23 7.96
C LYS A 43 -6.41 1.66 8.55
N THR A 44 -7.21 0.97 7.75
CA THR A 44 -8.44 0.34 8.23
C THR A 44 -8.14 -0.70 9.30
N LEU A 45 -7.12 -1.55 9.07
CA LEU A 45 -6.75 -2.58 10.03
C LEU A 45 -6.16 -2.01 11.32
N LEU A 46 -5.43 -0.90 11.20
CA LEU A 46 -4.87 -0.22 12.38
C LEU A 46 -5.96 0.42 13.23
N LYS A 47 -6.92 1.03 12.60
CA LYS A 47 -8.00 1.74 13.27
C LYS A 47 -8.99 0.77 13.93
N ASN A 48 -9.31 -0.31 13.25
CA ASN A 48 -10.32 -1.28 13.68
C ASN A 48 -9.65 -2.58 14.12
N GLY A 49 -10.03 -3.10 15.28
CA GLY A 49 -9.51 -4.37 15.76
C GLY A 49 -8.18 -4.24 16.51
N ASN A 50 -7.56 -5.37 16.80
CA ASN A 50 -6.39 -5.45 17.66
C ASN A 50 -5.19 -6.15 17.01
N MET A 51 -5.16 -6.21 15.69
CA MET A 51 -4.04 -6.84 14.97
C MET A 51 -2.74 -6.07 15.23
N THR A 52 -1.65 -6.79 15.44
CA THR A 52 -0.35 -6.14 15.65
C THR A 52 0.14 -5.48 14.38
N VAL A 53 1.03 -4.50 14.53
CA VAL A 53 1.62 -3.83 13.36
C VAL A 53 2.36 -4.84 12.48
N GLU A 54 3.06 -5.80 13.09
CA GLU A 54 3.77 -6.85 12.35
C GLU A 54 2.81 -7.69 11.51
N ASN A 55 1.69 -8.08 12.09
CA ASN A 55 0.70 -8.89 11.38
C ASN A 55 0.04 -8.09 10.26
N ILE A 56 -0.23 -6.81 10.50
CA ILE A 56 -0.79 -5.94 9.46
C ILE A 56 0.18 -5.82 8.29
N ALA A 57 1.47 -5.62 8.57
CA ALA A 57 2.48 -5.54 7.51
C ALA A 57 2.45 -6.80 6.64
N ASP A 58 2.36 -7.96 7.27
CA ASP A 58 2.29 -9.22 6.56
C ASP A 58 1.02 -9.34 5.71
N VAL A 59 -0.12 -9.03 6.31
CA VAL A 59 -1.42 -9.13 5.63
C VAL A 59 -1.50 -8.23 4.41
N VAL A 60 -0.96 -7.01 4.49
CA VAL A 60 -1.01 -6.08 3.36
C VAL A 60 0.13 -6.29 2.36
N GLY A 61 0.99 -7.27 2.60
CA GLY A 61 1.94 -7.72 1.59
C GLY A 61 3.35 -7.15 1.65
N TYR A 62 3.80 -6.70 2.81
CA TYR A 62 5.17 -6.20 2.96
C TYR A 62 6.10 -7.29 3.49
N PRO A 63 7.35 -7.33 3.00
CA PRO A 63 8.29 -8.38 3.41
C PRO A 63 8.81 -8.23 4.84
N SER A 64 8.73 -7.03 5.41
CA SER A 64 9.17 -6.80 6.77
C SER A 64 8.40 -5.64 7.39
N VAL A 65 8.34 -5.62 8.71
CA VAL A 65 7.68 -4.52 9.43
C VAL A 65 8.46 -3.20 9.24
N GLU A 66 9.77 -3.28 9.10
CA GLU A 66 10.59 -2.08 8.87
C GLU A 66 10.25 -1.42 7.54
N HIS A 67 10.10 -2.24 6.49
CA HIS A 67 9.69 -1.72 5.17
C HIS A 67 8.30 -1.10 5.24
N PHE A 68 7.38 -1.78 5.92
CA PHE A 68 6.03 -1.29 6.12
C PHE A 68 6.01 0.05 6.85
N ASN A 69 6.75 0.14 7.96
CA ASN A 69 6.82 1.37 8.76
C ASN A 69 7.34 2.55 7.93
N ARG A 70 8.40 2.33 7.15
CA ARG A 70 8.97 3.39 6.31
C ARG A 70 7.98 3.86 5.26
N THR A 71 7.32 2.92 4.59
CA THR A 71 6.37 3.25 3.54
C THR A 71 5.16 3.97 4.12
N PHE A 72 4.65 3.51 5.25
CA PHE A 72 3.51 4.14 5.91
C PHE A 72 3.84 5.58 6.31
N LYS A 73 5.00 5.79 6.93
CA LYS A 73 5.42 7.13 7.35
C LYS A 73 5.62 8.05 6.14
N LYS A 74 6.17 7.51 5.06
CA LYS A 74 6.34 8.30 3.83
C LYS A 74 5.00 8.74 3.26
N CYS A 75 3.98 7.88 3.34
CA CYS A 75 2.67 8.17 2.78
C CYS A 75 1.83 9.11 3.67
N PHE A 76 1.95 8.99 4.99
CA PHE A 76 1.03 9.66 5.91
C PHE A 76 1.71 10.54 6.95
N ASP A 77 3.02 10.71 6.89
CA ASP A 77 3.81 11.54 7.80
C ASP A 77 3.73 11.11 9.27
N MET A 78 3.36 9.87 9.52
CA MET A 78 3.36 9.31 10.88
C MET A 78 3.55 7.81 10.80
N THR A 79 4.02 7.21 11.90
CA THR A 79 4.19 5.76 11.98
C THR A 79 2.83 5.07 12.11
N PRO A 80 2.74 3.77 11.78
CA PRO A 80 1.50 3.03 11.98
C PRO A 80 0.99 3.09 13.42
N LEU A 81 1.89 2.99 14.40
CA LEU A 81 1.50 3.04 15.80
C LEU A 81 0.94 4.42 16.19
N GLN A 82 1.59 5.47 15.71
CA GLN A 82 1.09 6.83 15.94
C GLN A 82 -0.31 7.01 15.34
N TYR A 83 -0.51 6.50 14.13
CA TYR A 83 -1.81 6.58 13.48
C TYR A 83 -2.87 5.84 14.29
N ARG A 84 -2.55 4.63 14.77
CA ARG A 84 -3.49 3.85 15.59
C ARG A 84 -3.89 4.62 16.85
N ASN A 85 -2.91 5.17 17.55
CA ASN A 85 -3.19 5.90 18.77
C ASN A 85 -4.04 7.13 18.54
N GLU A 86 -3.70 7.93 17.52
CA GLU A 86 -4.48 9.11 17.18
C GLU A 86 -5.90 8.77 16.74
N SER A 87 -6.06 7.72 15.95
CA SER A 87 -7.38 7.31 15.46
C SER A 87 -8.30 6.88 16.61
N ARG A 88 -7.73 6.27 17.65
CA ARG A 88 -8.52 5.81 18.79
C ARG A 88 -8.82 6.91 19.79
N GLU A 89 -7.98 7.93 19.86
CA GLU A 89 -8.21 9.08 20.71
C GLU A 89 -9.32 9.99 20.21
N LYS A 90 -9.59 9.96 18.92
CA LYS A 90 -10.58 10.84 18.27
C LYS A 90 -12.00 10.30 18.30
N LYS A 91 -12.28 9.30 19.07
CA LYS A 91 -13.64 8.77 19.19
C LYS A 91 -14.57 9.69 19.93
#